data_c92b46f32493ce45cabe06e6a06447f0
#
_entry.id   c92b46f32493ce45cabe06e6a06447f0
#
_cell.length_a   1.000
_cell.length_b   1.000
_cell.length_c   1.000
_cell.angle_alpha   90.00
_cell.angle_beta   90.00
_cell.angle_gamma   90.00
#
_symmetry.space_group_name_H-M   'P 1'
#
loop_
_entity.id
_entity.type
_entity.pdbx_description
1 polymer ?
#
loop_
_entity_poly.entity_id
_entity_poly.type
_entity_poly.pdbx_seq_one_letter_code
_entity_poly.pdbx_strand_id
1 'polypeptide(L)'
;DKYHGVVKFDVVSGKQDKGPGGGPPSYTQVFADALTAEAEHDPKIVAITAAMPSGTGLDRFEKRFPERTFDVGIAEQHAVTFAAGLAAQGYRPFAAIYSTFLQRAYDQVVHDVAI
;
A
#
# COMPACT_ATOMS: atom_id res chain seq x y z
N ASP A 1 -4.78 -1.14 -17.02
CA ASP A 1 -4.00 -1.93 -16.03
C ASP A 1 -3.48 -3.25 -16.61
N LYS A 2 -4.26 -3.97 -17.44
CA LYS A 2 -3.91 -5.30 -17.95
C LYS A 2 -2.55 -5.37 -18.65
N TYR A 3 -2.13 -4.28 -19.30
CA TYR A 3 -0.88 -4.21 -20.07
C TYR A 3 0.18 -3.33 -19.42
N HIS A 4 -0.04 -2.90 -18.19
CA HIS A 4 0.93 -2.14 -17.42
C HIS A 4 1.85 -3.09 -16.65
N GLY A 5 3.13 -3.11 -16.98
CA GLY A 5 4.10 -4.01 -16.33
C GLY A 5 3.91 -5.48 -16.69
N VAL A 6 3.76 -5.80 -17.98
CA VAL A 6 3.59 -7.20 -18.44
C VAL A 6 4.86 -8.03 -18.28
N VAL A 7 4.68 -9.28 -17.89
CA VAL A 7 5.70 -10.32 -17.92
C VAL A 7 5.90 -10.85 -19.35
N LYS A 8 6.86 -11.77 -19.56
CA LYS A 8 7.02 -12.45 -20.87
C LYS A 8 5.68 -13.01 -21.35
N PHE A 9 5.41 -12.83 -22.61
CA PHE A 9 4.19 -13.31 -23.24
C PHE A 9 4.45 -13.82 -24.65
N ASP A 10 3.60 -14.72 -25.11
CA ASP A 10 3.60 -15.17 -26.50
C ASP A 10 3.02 -14.09 -27.39
N VAL A 11 3.78 -13.67 -28.40
CA VAL A 11 3.41 -12.53 -29.27
C VAL A 11 2.22 -12.80 -30.19
N VAL A 12 1.92 -14.06 -30.46
CA VAL A 12 0.82 -14.46 -31.34
C VAL A 12 -0.50 -14.54 -30.56
N SER A 13 -0.49 -15.22 -29.42
CA SER A 13 -1.68 -15.44 -28.61
C SER A 13 -1.91 -14.38 -27.53
N GLY A 14 -0.91 -13.56 -27.20
CA GLY A 14 -0.95 -12.61 -26.08
C GLY A 14 -0.95 -13.28 -24.70
N LYS A 15 -0.75 -14.60 -24.62
CA LYS A 15 -0.77 -15.35 -23.38
C LYS A 15 0.49 -15.05 -22.57
N GLN A 16 0.28 -14.59 -21.34
CA GLN A 16 1.38 -14.29 -20.42
C GLN A 16 1.95 -15.57 -19.81
N ASP A 17 3.28 -15.65 -19.78
CA ASP A 17 4.01 -16.70 -19.07
C ASP A 17 4.16 -16.30 -17.60
N LYS A 18 3.34 -16.88 -16.75
CA LYS A 18 3.35 -16.58 -15.31
C LYS A 18 4.44 -17.32 -14.53
N GLY A 19 5.31 -18.05 -15.20
CA GLY A 19 6.34 -18.86 -14.54
C GLY A 19 5.79 -19.93 -13.61
N PRO A 20 6.62 -20.85 -13.11
CA PRO A 20 6.20 -21.78 -12.07
C PRO A 20 5.93 -21.01 -10.78
N GLY A 21 4.67 -20.96 -10.34
CA GLY A 21 4.33 -20.48 -9.01
C GLY A 21 4.97 -21.39 -7.96
N GLY A 22 5.59 -20.82 -6.91
CA GLY A 22 6.17 -21.65 -5.85
C GLY A 22 7.41 -21.04 -5.18
N GLY A 23 7.73 -19.79 -5.47
CA GLY A 23 8.77 -19.06 -4.73
C GLY A 23 8.30 -18.61 -3.34
N PRO A 24 9.20 -18.09 -2.50
CA PRO A 24 8.82 -17.48 -1.23
C PRO A 24 7.83 -16.33 -1.45
N PRO A 25 6.99 -16.00 -0.45
CA PRO A 25 6.05 -14.89 -0.56
C PRO A 25 6.82 -13.58 -0.79
N SER A 26 6.22 -12.68 -1.56
CA SER A 26 6.78 -11.33 -1.74
C SER A 26 6.68 -10.52 -0.42
N TYR A 27 7.55 -9.52 -0.25
CA TYR A 27 7.44 -8.59 0.88
C TYR A 27 6.08 -7.93 0.97
N THR A 28 5.48 -7.59 -0.16
CA THR A 28 4.09 -7.05 -0.25
C THR A 28 3.08 -8.00 0.41
N GLN A 29 3.19 -9.31 0.13
CA GLN A 29 2.30 -10.30 0.74
C GLN A 29 2.52 -10.42 2.24
N VAL A 30 3.77 -10.54 2.67
CA VAL A 30 4.11 -10.65 4.09
C VAL A 30 3.65 -9.40 4.86
N PHE A 31 3.87 -8.22 4.32
CA PHE A 31 3.43 -6.97 4.91
C PHE A 31 1.89 -6.92 5.05
N ALA A 32 1.18 -7.20 3.96
CA ALA A 32 -0.28 -7.13 3.96
C ALA A 32 -0.92 -8.13 4.93
N ASP A 33 -0.39 -9.36 4.97
CA ASP A 33 -0.89 -10.41 5.85
C ASP A 33 -0.59 -10.06 7.34
N ALA A 34 0.61 -9.57 7.64
CA ALA A 34 0.98 -9.14 8.99
C ALA A 34 0.14 -7.94 9.46
N LEU A 35 0.01 -6.90 8.61
CA LEU A 35 -0.80 -5.72 8.95
C LEU A 35 -2.27 -6.09 9.19
N THR A 36 -2.81 -7.00 8.39
CA THR A 36 -4.19 -7.48 8.57
C THR A 36 -4.35 -8.23 9.89
N ALA A 37 -3.41 -9.10 10.23
CA ALA A 37 -3.44 -9.84 11.49
C ALA A 37 -3.34 -8.93 12.72
N GLU A 38 -2.44 -7.93 12.70
CA GLU A 38 -2.33 -6.95 13.77
C GLU A 38 -3.60 -6.11 13.92
N ALA A 39 -4.23 -5.73 12.79
CA ALA A 39 -5.45 -4.94 12.80
C ALA A 39 -6.69 -5.69 13.34
N GLU A 40 -6.65 -7.02 13.42
CA GLU A 40 -7.69 -7.80 14.09
C GLU A 40 -7.66 -7.59 15.61
N HIS A 41 -6.50 -7.30 16.16
CA HIS A 41 -6.29 -7.08 17.60
C HIS A 41 -6.27 -5.61 17.98
N ASP A 42 -6.00 -4.72 17.03
CA ASP A 42 -5.96 -3.27 17.27
C ASP A 42 -6.86 -2.51 16.30
N PRO A 43 -8.02 -2.02 16.77
CA PRO A 43 -8.96 -1.27 15.95
C PRO A 43 -8.44 0.13 15.53
N LYS A 44 -7.34 0.60 16.12
CA LYS A 44 -6.72 1.87 15.78
C LYS A 44 -5.82 1.80 14.54
N ILE A 45 -5.47 0.62 14.08
CA ILE A 45 -4.70 0.45 12.85
C ILE A 45 -5.57 0.82 11.65
N VAL A 46 -5.06 1.74 10.85
CA VAL A 46 -5.64 2.17 9.59
C VAL A 46 -4.58 2.15 8.49
N ALA A 47 -4.99 1.89 7.27
CA ALA A 47 -4.10 1.77 6.13
C ALA A 47 -4.37 2.86 5.08
N ILE A 48 -3.32 3.45 4.55
CA ILE A 48 -3.38 4.53 3.56
C ILE A 48 -2.51 4.13 2.37
N THR A 49 -3.04 4.27 1.17
CA THR A 49 -2.31 4.11 -0.09
C THR A 49 -2.48 5.33 -0.98
N ALA A 50 -1.56 5.54 -1.89
CA ALA A 50 -1.62 6.59 -2.90
C ALA A 50 -1.76 5.96 -4.30
N ALA A 51 -2.98 5.56 -4.66
CA ALA A 51 -3.36 4.92 -5.92
C ALA A 51 -2.64 3.60 -6.22
N MET A 52 -2.15 2.89 -5.20
CA MET A 52 -1.43 1.64 -5.37
C MET A 52 -1.90 0.51 -4.44
N PRO A 53 -3.20 0.23 -4.35
CA PRO A 53 -3.71 -0.76 -3.40
C PRO A 53 -3.12 -2.16 -3.65
N SER A 54 -3.10 -2.64 -4.89
CA SER A 54 -2.55 -3.96 -5.22
C SER A 54 -1.02 -4.01 -5.14
N GLY A 55 -0.34 -2.93 -5.51
CA GLY A 55 1.13 -2.83 -5.46
C GLY A 55 1.66 -2.86 -4.03
N THR A 56 0.94 -2.30 -3.09
CA THR A 56 1.28 -2.30 -1.65
C THR A 56 0.66 -3.46 -0.89
N GLY A 57 -0.26 -4.23 -1.51
CA GLY A 57 -1.00 -5.32 -0.87
C GLY A 57 -2.19 -4.86 -0.02
N LEU A 58 -2.47 -3.55 0.03
CA LEU A 58 -3.56 -3.01 0.82
C LEU A 58 -4.95 -3.38 0.29
N ASP A 59 -5.06 -3.86 -0.96
CA ASP A 59 -6.28 -4.49 -1.47
C ASP A 59 -6.73 -5.71 -0.65
N ARG A 60 -5.81 -6.39 0.03
CA ARG A 60 -6.12 -7.48 0.97
C ARG A 60 -6.63 -6.94 2.30
N PHE A 61 -5.98 -5.91 2.83
CA PHE A 61 -6.40 -5.24 4.04
C PHE A 61 -7.80 -4.61 3.87
N GLU A 62 -8.05 -3.95 2.73
CA GLU A 62 -9.33 -3.34 2.38
C GLU A 62 -10.48 -4.34 2.38
N LYS A 63 -10.28 -5.55 1.84
CA LYS A 63 -11.31 -6.62 1.85
C LYS A 63 -11.75 -6.99 3.27
N ARG A 64 -10.87 -6.89 4.24
CA ARG A 64 -11.15 -7.23 5.63
C ARG A 64 -11.63 -6.02 6.44
N PHE A 65 -11.08 -4.84 6.15
CA PHE A 65 -11.31 -3.59 6.87
C PHE A 65 -11.55 -2.41 5.93
N PRO A 66 -12.64 -2.42 5.15
CA PRO A 66 -12.90 -1.36 4.16
C PRO A 66 -13.03 0.03 4.79
N GLU A 67 -13.59 0.14 6.00
CA GLU A 67 -13.77 1.41 6.73
C GLU A 67 -12.47 1.95 7.34
N ARG A 68 -11.38 1.17 7.29
CA ARG A 68 -10.06 1.53 7.81
C ARG A 68 -9.01 1.63 6.72
N THR A 69 -9.43 1.63 5.46
CA THR A 69 -8.57 1.74 4.29
C THR A 69 -8.88 3.03 3.54
N PHE A 70 -7.85 3.79 3.23
CA PHE A 70 -7.96 5.07 2.55
C PHE A 70 -7.05 5.09 1.33
N ASP A 71 -7.62 5.28 0.15
CA ASP A 71 -6.86 5.57 -1.06
C ASP A 71 -6.99 7.07 -1.36
N VAL A 72 -5.90 7.79 -1.28
CA VAL A 72 -5.86 9.25 -1.49
C VAL A 72 -5.61 9.63 -2.95
N GLY A 73 -5.60 8.65 -3.86
CA GLY A 73 -5.21 8.89 -5.24
C GLY A 73 -3.69 9.11 -5.36
N ILE A 74 -3.24 9.69 -6.48
CA ILE A 74 -1.82 10.01 -6.71
C ILE A 74 -1.46 11.29 -5.94
N ALA A 75 -1.44 11.21 -4.61
CA ALA A 75 -1.25 12.35 -3.71
C ALA A 75 -0.47 11.95 -2.46
N GLU A 76 0.80 11.60 -2.63
CA GLU A 76 1.69 11.12 -1.57
C GLU A 76 1.84 12.16 -0.45
N GLN A 77 1.90 13.46 -0.79
CA GLN A 77 1.93 14.55 0.19
C GLN A 77 0.70 14.50 1.11
N HIS A 78 -0.48 14.34 0.52
CA HIS A 78 -1.71 14.24 1.28
C HIS A 78 -1.72 12.97 2.15
N ALA A 79 -1.25 11.84 1.63
CA ALA A 79 -1.16 10.60 2.40
C ALA A 79 -0.35 10.76 3.69
N VAL A 80 0.79 11.44 3.62
CA VAL A 80 1.67 11.65 4.78
C VAL A 80 1.06 12.63 5.78
N THR A 81 0.56 13.77 5.33
CA THR A 81 -0.11 14.75 6.21
C THR A 81 -1.36 14.14 6.87
N PHE A 82 -2.15 13.38 6.12
CA PHE A 82 -3.33 12.69 6.65
C PHE A 82 -2.93 11.65 7.70
N ALA A 83 -1.88 10.87 7.44
CA ALA A 83 -1.34 9.93 8.42
C ALA A 83 -0.89 10.64 9.71
N ALA A 84 -0.18 11.77 9.59
CA ALA A 84 0.24 12.57 10.75
C ALA A 84 -0.97 13.04 11.59
N GLY A 85 -2.02 13.54 10.93
CA GLY A 85 -3.26 13.96 11.59
C GLY A 85 -3.97 12.80 12.32
N LEU A 86 -4.05 11.64 11.71
CA LEU A 86 -4.61 10.43 12.34
C LEU A 86 -3.76 9.98 13.54
N ALA A 87 -2.44 10.00 13.42
CA ALA A 87 -1.54 9.65 14.52
C ALA A 87 -1.71 10.61 15.70
N ALA A 88 -1.85 11.92 15.45
CA ALA A 88 -2.12 12.92 16.49
C ALA A 88 -3.44 12.68 17.23
N GLN A 89 -4.41 12.01 16.60
CA GLN A 89 -5.67 11.60 17.20
C GLN A 89 -5.62 10.20 17.86
N GLY A 90 -4.43 9.60 17.93
CA GLY A 90 -4.20 8.31 18.59
C GLY A 90 -4.51 7.08 17.74
N TYR A 91 -4.69 7.24 16.44
CA TYR A 91 -4.69 6.13 15.49
C TYR A 91 -3.28 5.65 15.20
N ARG A 92 -3.17 4.49 14.57
CA ARG A 92 -1.91 3.89 14.10
C ARG A 92 -1.95 3.74 12.59
N PRO A 93 -1.69 4.84 11.85
CA PRO A 93 -1.75 4.82 10.41
C PRO A 93 -0.52 4.17 9.79
N PHE A 94 -0.75 3.35 8.78
CA PHE A 94 0.27 2.78 7.91
C PHE A 94 0.11 3.35 6.50
N ALA A 95 0.91 4.35 6.17
CA ALA A 95 0.98 4.91 4.83
C ALA A 95 1.92 4.06 3.97
N ALA A 96 1.36 3.11 3.23
CA ALA A 96 2.12 2.20 2.38
C ALA A 96 2.38 2.85 1.02
N ILE A 97 3.57 3.40 0.84
CA ILE A 97 4.01 4.12 -0.34
C ILE A 97 5.36 3.56 -0.78
N TYR A 98 5.54 3.33 -2.09
CA TYR A 98 6.85 2.94 -2.62
C TYR A 98 7.89 4.02 -2.33
N SER A 99 9.10 3.61 -1.94
CA SER A 99 10.17 4.54 -1.57
C SER A 99 10.46 5.57 -2.65
N THR A 100 10.40 5.18 -3.93
CA THR A 100 10.60 6.10 -5.05
C THR A 100 9.49 7.16 -5.14
N PHE A 101 8.26 6.84 -4.77
CA PHE A 101 7.14 7.80 -4.79
C PHE A 101 7.07 8.64 -3.51
N LEU A 102 7.62 8.15 -2.42
CA LEU A 102 7.69 8.88 -1.16
C LEU A 102 8.54 10.15 -1.25
N GLN A 103 9.43 10.24 -2.26
CA GLN A 103 10.16 11.47 -2.56
C GLN A 103 9.25 12.70 -2.74
N ARG A 104 8.02 12.50 -3.25
CA ARG A 104 7.03 13.58 -3.43
C ARG A 104 6.48 14.12 -2.11
N ALA A 105 6.63 13.40 -1.02
CA ALA A 105 6.16 13.77 0.30
C ALA A 105 7.30 14.04 1.28
N TYR A 106 8.49 14.37 0.78
CA TYR A 106 9.67 14.62 1.61
C TYR A 106 9.42 15.72 2.64
N ASP A 107 8.88 16.86 2.21
CA ASP A 107 8.58 17.97 3.11
C ASP A 107 7.57 17.59 4.19
N GLN A 108 6.56 16.81 3.84
CA GLN A 108 5.54 16.34 4.78
C GLN A 108 6.11 15.34 5.80
N VAL A 109 7.04 14.49 5.38
CA VAL A 109 7.74 13.60 6.33
C VAL A 109 8.54 14.42 7.33
N VAL A 110 9.24 15.44 6.88
CA VAL A 110 10.04 16.30 7.76
C VAL A 110 9.15 17.16 8.65
N HIS A 111 8.21 17.89 8.07
CA HIS A 111 7.43 18.92 8.78
C HIS A 111 6.26 18.32 9.56
N ASP A 112 5.48 17.42 8.95
CA ASP A 112 4.20 16.97 9.56
C ASP A 112 4.40 15.75 10.46
N VAL A 113 5.49 15.00 10.29
CA VAL A 113 5.74 13.76 11.04
C VAL A 113 6.92 13.87 12.00
N ALA A 114 8.04 14.45 11.56
CA ALA A 114 9.29 14.43 12.34
C ALA A 114 9.45 15.64 13.28
N ILE A 115 8.85 16.79 12.98
CA ILE A 115 8.85 17.98 13.84
C ILE A 115 7.60 17.99 14.72
#